data_bf2d73310bbbcd8171f3e74eee071a87
#
_entry.id   bf2d73310bbbcd8171f3e74eee071a87
#
_cell.length_a   1.000
_cell.length_b   1.000
_cell.length_c   1.000
_cell.angle_alpha   90.00
_cell.angle_beta   90.00
_cell.angle_gamma   90.00
#
_symmetry.space_group_name_H-M   'P 1'
#
loop_
_entity.id
_entity.type
_entity.pdbx_description
1 polymer ?
#
loop_
_entity_poly.entity_id
_entity_poly.type
_entity_poly.pdbx_seq_one_letter_code
_entity_poly.pdbx_strand_id
1 'polypeptide(L)'
;CRNVGDSALNAVSGVDTFGFLDSGDVRTRVLIKNDDDYDTQKSTLLAKKTGAWVAKYPGALGNSLSVSIWAADSGGAAFSTWDYSDEFGADVGTSTWATNQAAALTNDEIHVAVIDRNGAFSGTAGAVLETYPFLSVAKGAKTTDGSVNYFADVIDRASQYVKFAGFDSSWSYGTNWNTEADSAGVSINFDAGYTRSNSSATETLSGGSDGAALGTSEFALGYDEFEDQDAVDVQILIAPGMASSSDQVTIVNDLVSIASGTRKDCIVTASPDRNAVVRQSDPVNETLATVAQFTASNYLVVDNNYLKVYDKYNDQFVFIPGASATAGCCAATDANFGPWYSPAGQKRGNILGVTGLAYTASKTQRDSLYKVGVNPIVQLPGQGTILFGDKTKESRPSAFDRINVRRLFLAIEKSISLAARNFLFEFNDEFTRSEFVGIVEPVLREIQARRGITNYYIQCDESNNTPAVVDRNELIASIFVKPARSINFITLNFVAVRSAFSLKKLLGLYNRR
;
A
#
# COMPACT_ATOMS: atom_id res chain seq x y z
N CYS A 1 -2.49 -1.90 -0.25
CA CYS A 1 -2.80 -0.86 0.75
C CYS A 1 -3.89 -1.38 1.67
N ARG A 2 -3.59 -1.56 2.94
CA ARG A 2 -4.63 -1.76 3.96
C ARG A 2 -5.39 -0.45 4.09
N ASN A 3 -6.71 -0.51 4.24
CA ASN A 3 -7.51 0.63 4.65
C ASN A 3 -7.05 1.10 6.04
N VAL A 4 -6.18 2.08 6.07
CA VAL A 4 -5.55 2.56 7.31
C VAL A 4 -6.42 3.60 8.03
N GLY A 5 -7.54 3.99 7.49
CA GLY A 5 -8.37 5.06 8.05
C GLY A 5 -9.66 4.62 8.72
N ASP A 6 -10.05 3.38 8.58
CA ASP A 6 -11.40 3.01 8.96
C ASP A 6 -11.51 2.17 10.22
N SER A 7 -12.54 2.52 10.92
CA SER A 7 -13.10 1.93 12.12
C SER A 7 -13.50 0.45 11.95
N ALA A 8 -12.60 -0.40 11.46
CA ALA A 8 -12.83 -1.83 11.50
C ALA A 8 -12.84 -2.29 12.95
N LEU A 9 -13.97 -2.76 13.41
CA LEU A 9 -14.09 -3.43 14.69
C LEU A 9 -13.52 -4.84 14.55
N ASN A 10 -12.69 -5.27 15.51
CA ASN A 10 -12.33 -6.67 15.59
C ASN A 10 -13.58 -7.50 15.94
N ALA A 11 -13.67 -8.70 15.40
CA ALA A 11 -14.64 -9.67 15.85
C ALA A 11 -14.35 -10.08 17.28
N VAL A 12 -15.34 -10.03 18.13
CA VAL A 12 -15.28 -10.42 19.55
C VAL A 12 -16.25 -11.55 19.84
N SER A 13 -15.94 -12.39 20.82
CA SER A 13 -16.82 -13.48 21.22
C SER A 13 -17.94 -13.01 22.14
N GLY A 14 -19.06 -13.71 22.12
CA GLY A 14 -20.13 -13.61 23.13
C GLY A 14 -20.87 -12.28 23.23
N VAL A 15 -20.63 -11.34 22.30
CA VAL A 15 -21.28 -10.02 22.35
C VAL A 15 -21.87 -9.69 21.01
N ASP A 16 -23.15 -9.43 21.01
CA ASP A 16 -23.82 -8.77 19.90
C ASP A 16 -23.45 -7.28 19.88
N THR A 17 -22.36 -6.94 19.18
CA THR A 17 -21.85 -5.58 19.11
C THR A 17 -22.81 -4.62 18.38
N PHE A 18 -23.85 -5.14 17.77
CA PHE A 18 -24.93 -4.39 17.12
C PHE A 18 -26.27 -4.54 17.83
N GLY A 19 -26.36 -5.29 18.94
CA GLY A 19 -27.57 -5.33 19.74
C GLY A 19 -27.96 -3.92 20.13
N PHE A 20 -29.17 -3.52 19.74
CA PHE A 20 -29.79 -2.28 20.21
C PHE A 20 -29.70 -2.29 21.74
N LEU A 21 -29.06 -1.27 22.27
CA LEU A 21 -28.98 -1.02 23.70
C LEU A 21 -30.39 -1.04 24.26
N ASP A 22 -30.70 -2.01 25.06
CA ASP A 22 -31.80 -1.88 26.01
C ASP A 22 -31.44 -0.72 26.95
N SER A 23 -32.37 0.16 27.21
CA SER A 23 -32.16 1.45 27.86
C SER A 23 -31.52 1.30 29.26
N GLY A 24 -30.22 1.22 29.32
CA GLY A 24 -29.46 1.11 30.57
C GLY A 24 -28.05 0.56 30.43
N ASP A 25 -27.71 -0.11 29.36
CA ASP A 25 -26.42 -0.76 29.20
C ASP A 25 -25.58 0.00 28.15
N VAL A 26 -24.70 0.86 28.58
CA VAL A 26 -23.78 1.61 27.70
C VAL A 26 -22.63 0.70 27.32
N ARG A 27 -22.86 -0.23 26.42
CA ARG A 27 -21.80 -0.99 25.75
C ARG A 27 -21.11 -0.07 24.76
N THR A 28 -20.06 0.56 25.19
CA THR A 28 -19.26 1.39 24.30
C THR A 28 -18.48 0.48 23.36
N ARG A 29 -18.61 0.68 22.06
CA ARG A 29 -17.79 -0.02 21.08
C ARG A 29 -16.31 0.18 21.40
N VAL A 30 -15.56 -0.89 21.40
CA VAL A 30 -14.11 -0.85 21.50
C VAL A 30 -13.56 -1.08 20.10
N LEU A 31 -12.83 -0.10 19.60
CA LEU A 31 -12.19 -0.17 18.30
C LEU A 31 -10.78 -0.71 18.48
N ILE A 32 -10.48 -1.83 17.83
CA ILE A 32 -9.15 -2.43 17.81
C ILE A 32 -8.70 -2.51 16.36
N LYS A 33 -7.68 -1.76 16.00
CA LYS A 33 -7.16 -1.66 14.63
C LYS A 33 -5.94 -2.54 14.40
N ASN A 34 -5.14 -2.76 15.44
CA ASN A 34 -3.87 -3.49 15.42
C ASN A 34 -3.54 -4.03 16.82
N ASP A 35 -2.39 -4.66 16.94
CA ASP A 35 -1.90 -5.22 18.20
C ASP A 35 -1.62 -4.15 19.27
N ASP A 36 -1.11 -2.98 18.87
CA ASP A 36 -0.82 -1.87 19.79
C ASP A 36 -2.12 -1.31 20.40
N ASP A 37 -3.17 -1.19 19.58
CA ASP A 37 -4.50 -0.80 20.05
C ASP A 37 -5.07 -1.84 21.03
N TYR A 38 -4.88 -3.12 20.75
CA TYR A 38 -5.30 -4.19 21.66
C TYR A 38 -4.59 -4.07 23.03
N ASP A 39 -3.29 -3.94 23.03
CA ASP A 39 -2.51 -3.85 24.28
C ASP A 39 -2.89 -2.60 25.09
N THR A 40 -3.13 -1.49 24.43
CA THR A 40 -3.60 -0.23 25.06
C THR A 40 -5.00 -0.37 25.64
N GLN A 41 -5.89 -1.09 24.95
CA GLN A 41 -7.30 -1.18 25.31
C GLN A 41 -7.67 -2.45 26.08
N LYS A 42 -6.73 -3.35 26.37
CA LYS A 42 -6.98 -4.62 27.03
C LYS A 42 -7.76 -4.46 28.35
N SER A 43 -7.39 -3.49 29.18
CA SER A 43 -8.12 -3.16 30.42
C SER A 43 -9.54 -2.64 30.18
N THR A 44 -9.74 -1.95 29.06
CA THR A 44 -11.05 -1.42 28.67
C THR A 44 -11.95 -2.53 28.11
N LEU A 45 -11.39 -3.50 27.39
CA LEU A 45 -12.12 -4.70 26.94
C LEU A 45 -12.68 -5.48 28.11
N LEU A 46 -11.85 -5.73 29.13
CA LEU A 46 -12.25 -6.38 30.38
C LEU A 46 -13.41 -5.64 31.08
N ALA A 47 -13.35 -4.31 31.14
CA ALA A 47 -14.35 -3.49 31.82
C ALA A 47 -15.69 -3.39 31.05
N LYS A 48 -15.68 -3.67 29.75
CA LYS A 48 -16.83 -3.44 28.85
C LYS A 48 -17.61 -4.68 28.46
N LYS A 49 -17.29 -5.82 29.00
CA LYS A 49 -17.99 -7.08 28.77
C LYS A 49 -18.04 -7.44 27.26
N THR A 50 -16.93 -7.34 26.57
CA THR A 50 -16.85 -7.56 25.13
C THR A 50 -16.77 -9.04 24.72
N GLY A 51 -16.73 -9.98 25.66
CA GLY A 51 -16.50 -11.40 25.42
C GLY A 51 -15.06 -11.82 25.68
N ALA A 52 -14.79 -13.12 25.72
CA ALA A 52 -13.50 -13.68 26.10
C ALA A 52 -12.42 -13.52 25.02
N TRP A 53 -12.80 -13.47 23.75
CA TRP A 53 -11.89 -13.56 22.63
C TRP A 53 -12.03 -12.40 21.66
N VAL A 54 -10.90 -11.99 21.09
CA VAL A 54 -10.83 -10.97 20.03
C VAL A 54 -9.99 -11.53 18.88
N ALA A 55 -10.47 -11.34 17.66
CA ALA A 55 -9.71 -11.72 16.48
C ALA A 55 -8.49 -10.82 16.29
N LYS A 56 -7.34 -11.40 15.91
CA LYS A 56 -6.15 -10.64 15.49
C LYS A 56 -6.34 -9.92 14.15
N TYR A 57 -7.32 -10.37 13.34
CA TYR A 57 -7.65 -9.76 12.07
C TYR A 57 -8.82 -8.80 12.23
N PRO A 58 -8.61 -7.49 12.15
CA PRO A 58 -9.71 -6.54 12.19
C PRO A 58 -10.59 -6.68 10.94
N GLY A 59 -11.88 -6.41 11.09
CA GLY A 59 -12.84 -6.48 9.99
C GLY A 59 -13.73 -7.72 10.01
N ALA A 60 -14.51 -7.88 8.94
CA ALA A 60 -15.48 -8.97 8.80
C ALA A 60 -14.84 -10.37 8.79
N LEU A 61 -13.56 -10.47 8.41
CA LEU A 61 -12.83 -11.73 8.37
C LEU A 61 -12.83 -12.43 9.74
N GLY A 62 -12.66 -11.68 10.82
CA GLY A 62 -12.67 -12.22 12.19
C GLY A 62 -13.98 -12.90 12.59
N ASN A 63 -15.10 -12.57 11.92
CA ASN A 63 -16.40 -13.21 12.19
C ASN A 63 -16.45 -14.70 11.75
N SER A 64 -15.43 -15.16 10.99
CA SER A 64 -15.32 -16.57 10.63
C SER A 64 -14.74 -17.43 11.73
N LEU A 65 -14.18 -16.83 12.77
CA LEU A 65 -13.52 -17.56 13.85
C LEU A 65 -14.51 -18.00 14.93
N SER A 66 -14.22 -19.17 15.50
CA SER A 66 -14.82 -19.65 16.74
C SER A 66 -13.71 -20.24 17.62
N VAL A 67 -13.88 -20.13 18.91
CA VAL A 67 -12.99 -20.75 19.90
C VAL A 67 -13.81 -21.75 20.72
N SER A 68 -13.38 -23.00 20.71
CA SER A 68 -14.00 -24.05 21.49
C SER A 68 -13.05 -24.51 22.60
N ILE A 69 -13.57 -24.62 23.80
CA ILE A 69 -12.81 -25.04 24.99
C ILE A 69 -13.43 -26.29 25.55
N TRP A 70 -12.58 -27.25 25.90
CA TRP A 70 -12.93 -28.40 26.73
C TRP A 70 -12.20 -28.27 28.06
N ALA A 71 -12.95 -28.36 29.16
CA ALA A 71 -12.41 -28.23 30.51
C ALA A 71 -12.55 -29.55 31.28
N ALA A 72 -11.59 -29.83 32.16
CA ALA A 72 -11.63 -30.99 33.02
C ALA A 72 -12.85 -30.92 33.93
N ASP A 73 -13.65 -31.99 33.95
CA ASP A 73 -14.82 -32.11 34.83
C ASP A 73 -14.89 -33.48 35.46
N SER A 74 -15.22 -33.51 36.73
CA SER A 74 -15.35 -34.75 37.52
C SER A 74 -16.72 -35.43 37.43
N GLY A 75 -17.64 -34.96 36.59
CA GLY A 75 -18.99 -35.51 36.52
C GLY A 75 -19.81 -35.10 35.29
N GLY A 76 -19.15 -34.51 34.26
CA GLY A 76 -19.80 -34.04 33.06
C GLY A 76 -19.84 -35.03 31.91
N ALA A 77 -20.00 -34.51 30.70
CA ALA A 77 -20.03 -35.27 29.47
C ALA A 77 -18.68 -35.98 29.21
N ALA A 78 -18.69 -37.07 28.47
CA ALA A 78 -17.46 -37.75 28.09
C ALA A 78 -16.68 -36.92 27.08
N PHE A 79 -15.36 -36.87 27.18
CA PHE A 79 -14.48 -36.13 26.24
C PHE A 79 -14.79 -36.43 24.77
N SER A 80 -15.10 -37.68 24.47
CA SER A 80 -15.48 -38.12 23.10
C SER A 80 -16.76 -37.49 22.56
N THR A 81 -17.52 -36.76 23.40
CA THR A 81 -18.70 -35.99 22.94
C THR A 81 -18.41 -34.58 22.50
N TRP A 82 -17.20 -34.13 22.72
CA TRP A 82 -16.75 -32.85 22.21
C TRP A 82 -16.38 -32.95 20.70
N ASP A 83 -16.93 -32.11 19.89
CA ASP A 83 -16.78 -32.16 18.42
C ASP A 83 -15.33 -32.15 17.92
N TYR A 84 -14.41 -31.66 18.75
CA TYR A 84 -12.98 -31.53 18.43
C TYR A 84 -12.10 -32.48 19.21
N SER A 85 -12.68 -33.48 19.87
CA SER A 85 -11.93 -34.46 20.70
C SER A 85 -10.87 -35.23 19.91
N ASP A 86 -11.11 -35.50 18.64
CA ASP A 86 -10.20 -36.22 17.76
C ASP A 86 -8.89 -35.45 17.46
N GLU A 87 -8.88 -34.15 17.68
CA GLU A 87 -7.69 -33.29 17.49
C GLU A 87 -6.74 -33.34 18.71
N PHE A 88 -7.15 -34.00 19.80
CA PHE A 88 -6.40 -34.06 21.06
C PHE A 88 -6.18 -35.49 21.50
N GLY A 89 -4.97 -35.80 22.01
CA GLY A 89 -4.57 -37.17 22.31
C GLY A 89 -5.19 -37.80 23.57
N ALA A 90 -5.70 -36.99 24.51
CA ALA A 90 -6.29 -37.45 25.76
C ALA A 90 -7.18 -36.37 26.37
N ASP A 91 -8.05 -36.79 27.31
CA ASP A 91 -8.85 -35.87 28.14
C ASP A 91 -7.96 -35.03 29.08
N VAL A 92 -8.44 -33.86 29.46
CA VAL A 92 -7.78 -32.96 30.40
C VAL A 92 -8.01 -33.36 31.84
N GLY A 93 -7.11 -32.97 32.73
CA GLY A 93 -7.16 -33.35 34.14
C GLY A 93 -6.57 -32.28 35.05
N THR A 94 -5.68 -32.71 35.91
CA THR A 94 -4.96 -31.85 36.84
C THR A 94 -3.50 -31.77 36.44
N SER A 95 -2.99 -30.58 36.24
CA SER A 95 -1.59 -30.37 35.86
C SER A 95 -0.64 -30.77 37.02
N THR A 96 0.57 -31.15 36.65
CA THR A 96 1.63 -31.43 37.63
C THR A 96 1.93 -30.18 38.48
N TRP A 97 1.83 -28.98 37.86
CA TRP A 97 2.01 -27.75 38.60
C TRP A 97 0.93 -27.55 39.66
N ALA A 98 -0.34 -27.76 39.32
CA ALA A 98 -1.48 -27.62 40.24
C ALA A 98 -1.40 -28.60 41.41
N THR A 99 -0.99 -29.86 41.14
CA THR A 99 -0.81 -30.90 42.17
C THR A 99 0.24 -30.49 43.20
N ASN A 100 1.25 -29.73 42.83
CA ASN A 100 2.35 -29.30 43.70
C ASN A 100 2.05 -28.00 44.47
N GLN A 101 0.86 -27.41 44.32
CA GLN A 101 0.48 -26.23 45.09
C GLN A 101 0.05 -26.60 46.51
N ALA A 102 0.24 -25.67 47.45
CA ALA A 102 -0.07 -25.91 48.88
C ALA A 102 -1.57 -26.15 49.17
N ALA A 103 -2.45 -25.64 48.33
CA ALA A 103 -3.88 -25.93 48.33
C ALA A 103 -4.15 -26.84 47.11
N ALA A 104 -4.23 -28.14 47.30
CA ALA A 104 -4.40 -29.13 46.23
C ALA A 104 -5.43 -28.66 45.15
N LEU A 105 -4.93 -27.99 44.13
CA LEU A 105 -5.71 -27.57 42.97
C LEU A 105 -6.00 -28.80 42.13
N THR A 106 -7.21 -28.95 41.64
CA THR A 106 -7.61 -30.06 40.78
C THR A 106 -8.32 -29.57 39.55
N ASN A 107 -8.18 -30.30 38.44
CA ASN A 107 -8.89 -30.06 37.19
C ASN A 107 -8.63 -28.66 36.63
N ASP A 108 -7.38 -28.22 36.61
CA ASP A 108 -6.97 -26.93 36.10
C ASP A 108 -6.69 -26.93 34.57
N GLU A 109 -6.66 -28.12 33.96
CA GLU A 109 -6.33 -28.22 32.55
C GLU A 109 -7.54 -27.99 31.63
N ILE A 110 -7.28 -27.38 30.48
CA ILE A 110 -8.22 -27.18 29.38
C ILE A 110 -7.56 -27.49 28.04
N HIS A 111 -8.37 -27.91 27.10
CA HIS A 111 -8.03 -27.87 25.68
C HIS A 111 -8.70 -26.66 25.01
N VAL A 112 -8.00 -26.03 24.10
CA VAL A 112 -8.54 -24.93 23.31
C VAL A 112 -8.34 -25.21 21.82
N ALA A 113 -9.41 -25.14 21.05
CA ALA A 113 -9.39 -25.24 19.58
C ALA A 113 -9.86 -23.92 18.98
N VAL A 114 -9.13 -23.43 17.99
CA VAL A 114 -9.51 -22.27 17.17
C VAL A 114 -10.00 -22.80 15.82
N ILE A 115 -11.20 -22.41 15.43
CA ILE A 115 -11.93 -22.99 14.30
C ILE A 115 -12.27 -21.91 13.27
N ASP A 116 -12.11 -22.23 12.00
CA ASP A 116 -12.62 -21.45 10.88
C ASP A 116 -14.07 -21.85 10.58
N ARG A 117 -15.01 -21.28 11.30
CA ARG A 117 -16.42 -21.64 11.21
C ARG A 117 -17.00 -21.53 9.81
N ASN A 118 -16.65 -20.49 9.07
CA ASN A 118 -17.20 -20.18 7.76
C ASN A 118 -16.25 -20.54 6.59
N GLY A 119 -15.03 -20.97 6.87
CA GLY A 119 -14.04 -21.29 5.86
C GLY A 119 -13.33 -20.07 5.23
N ALA A 120 -13.37 -18.91 5.86
CA ALA A 120 -12.80 -17.70 5.29
C ALA A 120 -11.26 -17.68 5.35
N PHE A 121 -10.66 -18.44 6.25
CA PHE A 121 -9.20 -18.56 6.38
C PHE A 121 -8.64 -19.78 5.64
N SER A 122 -9.28 -20.93 5.81
CA SER A 122 -8.79 -22.22 5.29
C SER A 122 -9.42 -22.62 3.95
N GLY A 123 -10.52 -22.00 3.57
CA GLY A 123 -11.37 -22.42 2.44
C GLY A 123 -12.35 -23.55 2.81
N THR A 124 -12.29 -24.10 4.02
CA THR A 124 -13.17 -25.19 4.48
C THR A 124 -13.87 -24.79 5.77
N ALA A 125 -15.21 -24.74 5.73
CA ALA A 125 -15.99 -24.41 6.89
C ALA A 125 -15.85 -25.49 7.98
N GLY A 126 -15.63 -25.07 9.23
CA GLY A 126 -15.45 -25.95 10.37
C GLY A 126 -14.01 -26.50 10.54
N ALA A 127 -13.07 -26.08 9.69
CA ALA A 127 -11.68 -26.53 9.83
C ALA A 127 -11.05 -26.00 11.14
N VAL A 128 -10.34 -26.88 11.84
CA VAL A 128 -9.54 -26.50 12.99
C VAL A 128 -8.24 -25.85 12.50
N LEU A 129 -8.00 -24.62 12.96
CA LEU A 129 -6.83 -23.83 12.57
C LEU A 129 -5.67 -24.01 13.57
N GLU A 130 -5.98 -24.03 14.84
CA GLU A 130 -5.00 -24.18 15.93
C GLU A 130 -5.56 -25.04 17.05
N THR A 131 -4.69 -25.81 17.68
CA THR A 131 -4.99 -26.61 18.86
C THR A 131 -4.00 -26.30 19.97
N TYR A 132 -4.52 -26.15 21.19
CA TYR A 132 -3.74 -25.90 22.40
C TYR A 132 -4.09 -26.94 23.47
N PRO A 133 -3.31 -28.03 23.58
CA PRO A 133 -3.56 -29.08 24.52
C PRO A 133 -3.06 -28.74 25.91
N PHE A 134 -3.74 -29.21 26.95
CA PHE A 134 -3.32 -29.21 28.37
C PHE A 134 -2.86 -27.84 28.90
N LEU A 135 -3.54 -26.77 28.50
CA LEU A 135 -3.30 -25.44 29.06
C LEU A 135 -3.93 -25.37 30.45
N SER A 136 -3.29 -24.65 31.37
CA SER A 136 -3.84 -24.43 32.71
C SER A 136 -4.57 -23.07 32.74
N VAL A 137 -5.69 -23.04 33.42
CA VAL A 137 -6.39 -21.79 33.74
C VAL A 137 -5.85 -21.10 34.96
N ALA A 138 -4.95 -21.75 35.69
CA ALA A 138 -4.32 -21.16 36.87
C ALA A 138 -3.26 -20.14 36.44
N LYS A 139 -3.40 -18.92 36.89
CA LYS A 139 -2.42 -17.86 36.65
C LYS A 139 -1.10 -18.19 37.33
N GLY A 140 -0.02 -18.17 36.58
CA GLY A 140 1.31 -18.55 37.07
C GLY A 140 1.64 -20.04 36.86
N ALA A 141 0.74 -20.84 36.29
CA ALA A 141 1.01 -22.22 35.95
C ALA A 141 2.19 -22.35 34.99
N LYS A 142 3.00 -23.40 35.24
CA LYS A 142 4.17 -23.71 34.43
C LYS A 142 4.16 -25.18 34.04
N THR A 143 4.69 -25.46 32.87
CA THR A 143 5.02 -26.82 32.44
C THR A 143 6.21 -27.39 33.23
N THR A 144 6.49 -28.66 33.08
CA THR A 144 7.61 -29.32 33.77
C THR A 144 8.98 -28.76 33.38
N ASP A 145 9.10 -28.14 32.22
CA ASP A 145 10.32 -27.46 31.76
C ASP A 145 10.42 -25.99 32.24
N GLY A 146 9.42 -25.49 32.97
CA GLY A 146 9.38 -24.16 33.54
C GLY A 146 8.76 -23.09 32.61
N SER A 147 8.29 -23.45 31.42
CA SER A 147 7.59 -22.55 30.51
C SER A 147 6.22 -22.17 31.04
N VAL A 148 5.73 -20.98 30.70
CA VAL A 148 4.38 -20.52 31.05
C VAL A 148 3.33 -21.43 30.44
N ASN A 149 2.39 -21.92 31.26
CA ASN A 149 1.27 -22.76 30.85
C ASN A 149 -0.11 -22.13 31.11
N TYR A 150 -0.14 -20.89 31.56
CA TYR A 150 -1.40 -20.16 31.72
C TYR A 150 -2.00 -19.87 30.33
N PHE A 151 -3.24 -20.32 30.11
CA PHE A 151 -3.87 -20.35 28.81
C PHE A 151 -3.90 -18.97 28.11
N ALA A 152 -4.21 -17.91 28.87
CA ALA A 152 -4.30 -16.56 28.31
C ALA A 152 -2.95 -16.07 27.75
N ASP A 153 -1.86 -16.29 28.52
CA ASP A 153 -0.53 -15.86 28.11
C ASP A 153 0.01 -16.71 26.93
N VAL A 154 -0.32 -18.00 26.92
CA VAL A 154 0.09 -18.91 25.84
C VAL A 154 -0.61 -18.55 24.56
N ILE A 155 -1.92 -18.35 24.59
CA ILE A 155 -2.71 -18.02 23.38
C ILE A 155 -2.38 -16.62 22.87
N ASP A 156 -2.28 -15.61 23.75
CA ASP A 156 -1.90 -14.25 23.32
C ASP A 156 -0.57 -14.22 22.56
N ARG A 157 0.39 -15.06 22.99
CA ARG A 157 1.70 -15.14 22.37
C ARG A 157 1.75 -16.05 21.14
N ALA A 158 1.11 -17.21 21.19
CA ALA A 158 1.27 -18.27 20.20
C ALA A 158 0.22 -18.23 19.09
N SER A 159 -1.03 -17.86 19.39
CA SER A 159 -2.08 -17.85 18.38
C SER A 159 -1.82 -16.82 17.29
N GLN A 160 -2.09 -17.21 16.04
CA GLN A 160 -2.07 -16.32 14.90
C GLN A 160 -3.46 -15.70 14.59
N TYR A 161 -4.51 -16.22 15.20
CA TYR A 161 -5.90 -15.88 14.86
C TYR A 161 -6.64 -15.12 15.94
N VAL A 162 -6.39 -15.43 17.21
CA VAL A 162 -7.16 -14.87 18.33
C VAL A 162 -6.26 -14.34 19.44
N LYS A 163 -6.81 -13.42 20.22
CA LYS A 163 -6.26 -12.94 21.48
C LYS A 163 -7.28 -13.12 22.59
N PHE A 164 -6.79 -13.32 23.80
CA PHE A 164 -7.66 -13.38 24.96
C PHE A 164 -7.96 -11.97 25.46
N ALA A 165 -9.23 -11.56 25.40
CA ALA A 165 -9.68 -10.25 25.83
C ALA A 165 -9.96 -10.15 27.33
N GLY A 166 -10.10 -11.28 27.98
CA GLY A 166 -10.36 -11.37 29.41
C GLY A 166 -11.81 -11.75 29.74
N PHE A 167 -12.05 -11.99 31.00
CA PHE A 167 -13.37 -12.34 31.52
C PHE A 167 -14.06 -11.12 32.10
N ASP A 168 -15.37 -11.09 31.96
CA ASP A 168 -16.22 -10.15 32.67
C ASP A 168 -16.28 -10.49 34.16
N SER A 169 -16.37 -9.47 35.01
CA SER A 169 -16.53 -9.64 36.47
C SER A 169 -17.85 -10.32 36.89
N SER A 170 -18.82 -10.43 35.99
CA SER A 170 -20.04 -11.20 36.20
C SER A 170 -19.90 -12.70 35.85
N TRP A 171 -18.80 -13.07 35.24
CA TRP A 171 -18.49 -14.44 34.93
C TRP A 171 -18.02 -15.16 36.17
N SER A 172 -18.68 -16.23 36.55
CA SER A 172 -18.32 -17.02 37.72
C SER A 172 -17.88 -18.42 37.32
N TYR A 173 -16.70 -18.80 37.75
CA TYR A 173 -16.24 -20.19 37.64
C TYR A 173 -16.97 -21.12 38.57
N GLY A 174 -17.08 -22.37 38.17
CA GLY A 174 -17.52 -23.42 39.05
C GLY A 174 -16.67 -23.47 40.35
N THR A 175 -17.29 -23.78 41.44
CA THR A 175 -16.82 -23.66 42.85
C THR A 175 -15.54 -24.42 43.21
N ASN A 176 -14.86 -25.12 42.29
CA ASN A 176 -13.71 -25.97 42.58
C ASN A 176 -12.37 -25.44 42.04
N TRP A 177 -12.38 -24.31 41.37
CA TRP A 177 -11.14 -23.65 40.98
C TRP A 177 -10.69 -22.80 42.15
N ASN A 178 -9.85 -23.39 42.98
CA ASN A 178 -9.18 -22.60 43.98
C ASN A 178 -8.28 -21.61 43.27
N THR A 179 -8.79 -20.48 43.24
CA THR A 179 -8.23 -19.23 42.92
C THR A 179 -6.87 -19.09 43.54
N GLU A 180 -5.78 -19.20 42.78
CA GLU A 180 -4.69 -18.32 43.14
C GLU A 180 -5.23 -16.93 42.91
N ALA A 181 -5.46 -16.22 44.02
CA ALA A 181 -5.57 -14.80 43.98
C ALA A 181 -4.37 -14.31 43.18
N ASP A 182 -4.60 -13.48 42.15
CA ASP A 182 -3.52 -12.63 41.69
C ASP A 182 -2.99 -11.88 42.93
N SER A 183 -1.84 -11.25 42.83
CA SER A 183 -1.24 -10.48 43.94
C SER A 183 -2.19 -9.40 44.54
N ALA A 184 -3.38 -9.23 44.01
CA ALA A 184 -4.45 -8.35 44.45
C ALA A 184 -5.65 -9.08 45.11
N GLY A 185 -5.64 -10.39 45.20
CA GLY A 185 -6.69 -11.19 45.87
C GLY A 185 -7.96 -11.38 45.03
N VAL A 186 -7.91 -11.16 43.75
CA VAL A 186 -9.05 -11.35 42.85
C VAL A 186 -9.09 -12.78 42.34
N SER A 187 -10.16 -13.47 42.63
CA SER A 187 -10.45 -14.81 42.11
C SER A 187 -10.69 -14.71 40.60
N ILE A 188 -9.91 -15.42 39.78
CA ILE A 188 -10.20 -15.57 38.37
C ILE A 188 -11.26 -16.65 38.23
N ASN A 189 -12.43 -16.26 37.80
CA ASN A 189 -13.54 -17.16 37.55
C ASN A 189 -13.81 -17.29 36.04
N PHE A 190 -13.88 -18.50 35.46
CA PHE A 190 -14.46 -18.78 34.14
C PHE A 190 -15.96 -18.71 34.24
N ASP A 191 -16.61 -18.16 33.25
CA ASP A 191 -18.00 -17.70 33.31
C ASP A 191 -19.09 -18.77 33.39
N ALA A 192 -20.26 -18.21 33.68
CA ALA A 192 -21.57 -18.85 33.73
C ALA A 192 -22.00 -19.60 32.45
N GLY A 193 -21.41 -19.35 31.31
CA GLY A 193 -21.57 -20.16 30.10
C GLY A 193 -20.78 -21.47 30.16
N TYR A 194 -19.76 -21.52 30.97
CA TYR A 194 -18.92 -22.69 31.24
C TYR A 194 -19.25 -23.30 32.59
N THR A 195 -20.49 -23.61 32.79
CA THR A 195 -20.80 -24.47 33.92
C THR A 195 -20.13 -25.79 33.67
N ARG A 196 -19.28 -26.25 34.63
CA ARG A 196 -18.59 -27.54 34.60
C ARG A 196 -19.51 -28.72 34.30
N SER A 197 -20.80 -28.56 34.41
CA SER A 197 -21.79 -29.57 34.05
C SER A 197 -21.86 -29.91 32.56
N ASN A 198 -21.28 -29.08 31.69
CA ASN A 198 -21.30 -29.29 30.24
C ASN A 198 -19.91 -29.41 29.59
N SER A 199 -18.85 -29.35 30.36
CA SER A 199 -17.45 -29.64 30.00
C SER A 199 -16.90 -28.97 28.70
N SER A 200 -17.73 -28.44 27.84
CA SER A 200 -17.34 -27.76 26.60
C SER A 200 -18.10 -26.47 26.40
N ALA A 201 -17.46 -25.49 25.79
CA ALA A 201 -18.09 -24.31 25.32
C ALA A 201 -17.44 -23.83 24.02
N THR A 202 -18.26 -23.40 23.07
CA THR A 202 -17.82 -22.84 21.81
C THR A 202 -18.34 -21.43 21.69
N GLU A 203 -17.43 -20.47 21.62
CA GLU A 203 -17.74 -19.07 21.40
C GLU A 203 -17.47 -18.69 19.95
N THR A 204 -18.42 -18.03 19.34
CA THR A 204 -18.33 -17.53 17.97
C THR A 204 -17.99 -16.05 18.01
N LEU A 205 -16.96 -15.66 17.29
CA LEU A 205 -16.62 -14.26 17.15
C LEU A 205 -17.63 -13.56 16.19
N SER A 206 -18.00 -12.36 16.54
CA SER A 206 -18.99 -11.56 15.77
C SER A 206 -18.70 -10.07 15.93
N GLY A 207 -19.39 -9.23 15.16
CA GLY A 207 -19.29 -7.77 15.27
C GLY A 207 -18.08 -7.16 14.56
N GLY A 208 -17.25 -7.96 13.88
CA GLY A 208 -16.24 -7.43 12.98
C GLY A 208 -16.91 -6.83 11.74
N SER A 209 -16.47 -5.65 11.34
CA SER A 209 -16.91 -5.00 10.10
C SER A 209 -15.70 -4.45 9.35
N ASP A 210 -15.73 -4.58 8.03
CA ASP A 210 -14.75 -3.91 7.18
C ASP A 210 -15.02 -2.41 7.18
N GLY A 211 -13.98 -1.64 6.93
CA GLY A 211 -14.11 -0.21 6.76
C GLY A 211 -15.00 0.15 5.56
N ALA A 212 -15.52 1.36 5.55
CA ALA A 212 -16.22 1.88 4.39
C ALA A 212 -15.31 1.93 3.15
N ALA A 213 -15.90 1.86 1.97
CA ALA A 213 -15.14 2.11 0.75
C ALA A 213 -14.53 3.52 0.82
N LEU A 214 -13.24 3.63 0.48
CA LEU A 214 -12.55 4.91 0.47
C LEU A 214 -13.16 5.81 -0.61
N GLY A 215 -13.54 7.02 -0.22
CA GLY A 215 -13.95 8.08 -1.12
C GLY A 215 -12.77 8.99 -1.51
N THR A 216 -13.06 10.03 -2.27
CA THR A 216 -12.05 11.00 -2.71
C THR A 216 -11.38 11.72 -1.55
N SER A 217 -12.12 12.02 -0.48
CA SER A 217 -11.60 12.73 0.70
C SER A 217 -10.53 11.92 1.44
N GLU A 218 -10.76 10.62 1.61
CA GLU A 218 -9.82 9.73 2.29
C GLU A 218 -8.55 9.53 1.45
N PHE A 219 -8.69 9.45 0.12
CA PHE A 219 -7.53 9.43 -0.77
C PHE A 219 -6.74 10.72 -0.71
N ALA A 220 -7.39 11.88 -0.74
CA ALA A 220 -6.73 13.19 -0.64
C ALA A 220 -5.94 13.29 0.68
N LEU A 221 -6.59 13.02 1.83
CA LEU A 221 -5.91 13.01 3.14
C LEU A 221 -4.70 12.07 3.18
N GLY A 222 -4.79 10.90 2.51
CA GLY A 222 -3.66 9.97 2.44
C GLY A 222 -2.52 10.47 1.56
N TYR A 223 -2.78 11.29 0.55
CA TYR A 223 -1.76 11.91 -0.29
C TYR A 223 -1.18 13.18 0.31
N ASP A 224 -1.93 13.91 1.14
CA ASP A 224 -1.46 15.10 1.87
C ASP A 224 -0.28 14.75 2.80
N GLU A 225 -0.23 13.53 3.34
CA GLU A 225 0.92 13.03 4.11
C GLU A 225 2.25 13.01 3.31
N PHE A 226 2.17 13.11 1.99
CA PHE A 226 3.35 13.19 1.10
C PHE A 226 3.68 14.63 0.67
N GLU A 227 3.01 15.66 1.17
CA GLU A 227 3.32 17.05 0.82
C GLU A 227 4.68 17.53 1.34
N ASP A 228 5.10 17.04 2.49
CA ASP A 228 6.37 17.42 3.10
C ASP A 228 7.54 16.70 2.43
N GLN A 229 8.39 17.50 1.74
CA GLN A 229 9.60 17.00 1.07
C GLN A 229 10.68 16.54 2.05
N ASP A 230 10.73 17.13 3.23
CA ASP A 230 11.76 16.80 4.22
C ASP A 230 11.41 15.53 5.00
N ALA A 231 10.12 15.22 5.15
CA ALA A 231 9.64 14.01 5.83
C ALA A 231 9.70 12.78 4.93
N VAL A 232 9.31 12.90 3.64
CA VAL A 232 9.17 11.76 2.73
C VAL A 232 9.79 12.05 1.37
N ASP A 233 10.78 11.26 0.97
CA ASP A 233 11.40 11.33 -0.37
C ASP A 233 10.60 10.53 -1.40
N VAL A 234 9.81 11.20 -2.23
CA VAL A 234 8.98 10.60 -3.29
C VAL A 234 9.33 11.24 -4.63
N GLN A 235 9.48 10.41 -5.66
CA GLN A 235 9.76 10.88 -7.03
C GLN A 235 8.58 10.70 -7.99
N ILE A 236 7.67 9.79 -7.69
CA ILE A 236 6.48 9.51 -8.52
C ILE A 236 5.28 9.29 -7.61
N LEU A 237 4.23 10.08 -7.80
CA LEU A 237 2.90 9.86 -7.23
C LEU A 237 2.03 9.12 -8.26
N ILE A 238 1.37 8.06 -7.83
CA ILE A 238 0.56 7.21 -8.72
C ILE A 238 -0.90 7.43 -8.37
N ALA A 239 -1.68 8.02 -9.27
CA ALA A 239 -3.11 8.21 -9.07
C ALA A 239 -3.84 6.85 -9.04
N PRO A 240 -4.80 6.65 -8.14
CA PRO A 240 -5.64 5.47 -8.12
C PRO A 240 -6.57 5.44 -9.34
N GLY A 241 -7.14 4.29 -9.63
CA GLY A 241 -8.17 4.15 -10.66
C GLY A 241 -9.57 4.27 -10.05
N MET A 242 -10.12 5.48 -10.02
CA MET A 242 -11.48 5.70 -9.52
C MET A 242 -12.52 5.18 -10.51
N ALA A 243 -13.71 4.87 -9.99
CA ALA A 243 -14.81 4.36 -10.83
C ALA A 243 -15.43 5.49 -11.68
N SER A 244 -15.62 6.67 -11.12
CA SER A 244 -16.26 7.81 -11.78
C SER A 244 -15.26 8.84 -12.28
N SER A 245 -15.65 9.57 -13.33
CA SER A 245 -14.85 10.65 -13.91
C SER A 245 -14.66 11.82 -12.93
N SER A 246 -15.71 12.20 -12.18
CA SER A 246 -15.62 13.28 -11.19
C SER A 246 -14.60 13.00 -10.10
N ASP A 247 -14.60 11.77 -9.57
CA ASP A 247 -13.69 11.36 -8.49
C ASP A 247 -12.25 11.28 -9.02
N GLN A 248 -12.07 10.70 -10.22
CA GLN A 248 -10.77 10.62 -10.86
C GLN A 248 -10.18 12.01 -11.11
N VAL A 249 -10.99 12.95 -11.61
CA VAL A 249 -10.57 14.35 -11.85
C VAL A 249 -10.17 15.04 -10.55
N THR A 250 -10.96 14.87 -9.50
CA THR A 250 -10.67 15.46 -8.18
C THR A 250 -9.32 14.99 -7.65
N ILE A 251 -9.09 13.67 -7.60
CA ILE A 251 -7.84 13.10 -7.08
C ILE A 251 -6.65 13.47 -7.95
N VAL A 252 -6.77 13.39 -9.29
CA VAL A 252 -5.65 13.73 -10.19
C VAL A 252 -5.27 15.20 -10.06
N ASN A 253 -6.26 16.11 -9.96
CA ASN A 253 -5.99 17.53 -9.83
C ASN A 253 -5.38 17.87 -8.45
N ASP A 254 -5.77 17.16 -7.40
CA ASP A 254 -5.18 17.26 -6.08
C ASP A 254 -3.70 16.84 -6.10
N LEU A 255 -3.40 15.66 -6.63
CA LEU A 255 -2.02 15.19 -6.83
C LEU A 255 -1.17 16.14 -7.69
N VAL A 256 -1.76 16.75 -8.72
CA VAL A 256 -1.07 17.77 -9.54
C VAL A 256 -0.79 19.02 -8.71
N SER A 257 -1.68 19.40 -7.79
CA SER A 257 -1.45 20.52 -6.86
C SER A 257 -0.27 20.23 -5.93
N ILE A 258 -0.21 19.04 -5.36
CA ILE A 258 0.92 18.59 -4.55
C ILE A 258 2.22 18.63 -5.36
N ALA A 259 2.24 18.00 -6.54
CA ALA A 259 3.47 17.85 -7.33
C ALA A 259 3.95 19.16 -7.96
N SER A 260 3.06 20.05 -8.41
CA SER A 260 3.44 21.29 -9.11
C SER A 260 3.46 22.54 -8.23
N GLY A 261 2.67 22.53 -7.15
CA GLY A 261 2.55 23.63 -6.20
C GLY A 261 3.53 23.51 -5.05
N THR A 262 3.36 22.46 -4.24
CA THR A 262 4.05 22.28 -2.96
C THR A 262 5.42 21.65 -3.16
N ARG A 263 5.49 20.45 -3.72
CA ARG A 263 6.74 19.66 -3.77
C ARG A 263 7.71 20.08 -4.87
N LYS A 264 7.28 20.08 -6.11
CA LYS A 264 8.09 20.36 -7.32
C LYS A 264 9.25 19.39 -7.59
N ASP A 265 9.35 18.30 -6.86
CA ASP A 265 10.40 17.28 -6.93
C ASP A 265 9.93 15.91 -7.45
N CYS A 266 8.64 15.76 -7.73
CA CYS A 266 8.04 14.53 -8.20
C CYS A 266 7.14 14.74 -9.43
N ILE A 267 6.76 13.64 -10.08
CA ILE A 267 5.75 13.62 -11.16
C ILE A 267 4.53 12.80 -10.72
N VAL A 268 3.39 13.07 -11.33
CA VAL A 268 2.14 12.31 -11.16
C VAL A 268 1.93 11.44 -12.38
N THR A 269 1.62 10.16 -12.18
CA THR A 269 1.13 9.28 -13.23
C THR A 269 -0.36 9.00 -13.01
N ALA A 270 -1.17 9.13 -14.05
CA ALA A 270 -2.62 8.97 -13.97
C ALA A 270 -3.18 8.24 -15.19
N SER A 271 -4.26 7.50 -14.97
CA SER A 271 -5.12 6.93 -16.01
C SER A 271 -6.49 7.65 -15.99
N PRO A 272 -7.30 7.57 -17.06
CA PRO A 272 -8.70 7.97 -16.98
C PRO A 272 -9.47 7.09 -15.97
N ASP A 273 -10.69 7.46 -15.64
CA ASP A 273 -11.53 6.68 -14.75
C ASP A 273 -11.84 5.28 -15.33
N ARG A 274 -12.12 4.34 -14.44
CA ARG A 274 -12.35 2.94 -14.83
C ARG A 274 -13.54 2.78 -15.77
N ASN A 275 -14.64 3.52 -15.53
CA ASN A 275 -15.85 3.40 -16.32
C ASN A 275 -15.71 4.02 -17.72
N ALA A 276 -14.80 4.97 -17.92
CA ALA A 276 -14.48 5.51 -19.24
C ALA A 276 -13.75 4.50 -20.14
N VAL A 277 -13.12 3.47 -19.56
CA VAL A 277 -12.23 2.58 -20.30
C VAL A 277 -12.70 1.14 -20.31
N VAL A 278 -13.09 0.59 -19.13
CA VAL A 278 -13.39 -0.83 -18.98
C VAL A 278 -14.84 -1.13 -19.35
N ARG A 279 -15.02 -2.00 -20.35
CA ARG A 279 -16.33 -2.37 -20.90
C ARG A 279 -17.11 -1.21 -21.52
N GLN A 280 -16.42 -0.15 -21.94
CA GLN A 280 -17.02 1.00 -22.60
C GLN A 280 -17.11 0.77 -24.12
N SER A 281 -18.16 1.25 -24.74
CA SER A 281 -18.38 1.13 -26.19
C SER A 281 -17.50 2.09 -27.01
N ASP A 282 -17.23 3.28 -26.45
CA ASP A 282 -16.34 4.29 -27.04
C ASP A 282 -15.30 4.80 -26.04
N PRO A 283 -14.34 3.96 -25.66
CA PRO A 283 -13.39 4.29 -24.62
C PRO A 283 -12.46 5.46 -24.96
N VAL A 284 -12.28 5.76 -26.25
CA VAL A 284 -11.40 6.85 -26.68
C VAL A 284 -12.03 8.21 -26.41
N ASN A 285 -13.29 8.42 -26.80
CA ASN A 285 -13.98 9.67 -26.58
C ASN A 285 -14.25 9.92 -25.10
N GLU A 286 -14.61 8.88 -24.33
CA GLU A 286 -14.76 8.98 -22.88
C GLU A 286 -13.43 9.31 -22.19
N THR A 287 -12.33 8.66 -22.57
CA THR A 287 -10.99 9.03 -22.11
C THR A 287 -10.66 10.51 -22.41
N LEU A 288 -10.94 10.97 -23.63
CA LEU A 288 -10.69 12.36 -23.99
C LEU A 288 -11.54 13.34 -23.15
N ALA A 289 -12.79 12.99 -22.85
CA ALA A 289 -13.68 13.80 -22.02
C ALA A 289 -13.20 13.90 -20.57
N THR A 290 -12.80 12.79 -19.96
CA THR A 290 -12.23 12.78 -18.59
C THR A 290 -10.91 13.55 -18.55
N VAL A 291 -9.97 13.25 -19.46
CA VAL A 291 -8.63 13.85 -19.46
C VAL A 291 -8.65 15.34 -19.79
N ALA A 292 -9.68 15.83 -20.50
CA ALA A 292 -9.86 17.27 -20.74
C ALA A 292 -10.09 18.07 -19.45
N GLN A 293 -10.57 17.44 -18.40
CA GLN A 293 -10.84 18.06 -17.09
C GLN A 293 -9.61 18.02 -16.16
N PHE A 294 -8.56 17.27 -16.51
CA PHE A 294 -7.32 17.26 -15.74
C PHE A 294 -6.58 18.58 -15.90
N THR A 295 -6.05 19.08 -14.80
CA THR A 295 -5.21 20.28 -14.81
C THR A 295 -3.98 20.07 -15.69
N ALA A 296 -3.78 20.98 -16.65
CA ALA A 296 -2.62 20.92 -17.53
C ALA A 296 -1.34 21.24 -16.76
N SER A 297 -0.40 20.28 -16.74
CA SER A 297 0.86 20.41 -16.02
C SER A 297 1.94 19.55 -16.66
N ASN A 298 3.16 20.04 -16.66
CA ASN A 298 4.32 19.24 -17.07
C ASN A 298 4.75 18.23 -16.00
N TYR A 299 4.15 18.27 -14.81
CA TYR A 299 4.33 17.26 -13.76
C TYR A 299 3.36 16.08 -13.90
N LEU A 300 2.34 16.17 -14.77
CA LEU A 300 1.35 15.13 -14.98
C LEU A 300 1.66 14.31 -16.24
N VAL A 301 1.65 12.99 -16.07
CA VAL A 301 1.79 12.00 -17.14
C VAL A 301 0.52 11.16 -17.19
N VAL A 302 -0.18 11.16 -18.32
CA VAL A 302 -1.46 10.46 -18.48
C VAL A 302 -1.30 9.34 -19.51
N ASP A 303 -1.79 8.14 -19.17
CA ASP A 303 -1.98 7.04 -20.10
C ASP A 303 -3.47 6.87 -20.51
N ASN A 304 -3.77 5.88 -21.35
CA ASN A 304 -5.11 5.72 -21.90
C ASN A 304 -5.84 4.45 -21.45
N ASN A 305 -5.24 3.56 -20.65
CA ASN A 305 -5.75 2.20 -20.62
C ASN A 305 -5.75 1.55 -19.24
N TYR A 306 -6.52 0.48 -19.13
CA TYR A 306 -6.47 -0.47 -18.02
C TYR A 306 -5.87 -1.77 -18.50
N LEU A 307 -5.02 -2.34 -17.66
CA LEU A 307 -4.26 -3.55 -17.91
C LEU A 307 -4.99 -4.74 -17.30
N LYS A 308 -5.24 -5.77 -18.10
CA LYS A 308 -5.80 -7.03 -17.63
C LYS A 308 -4.68 -7.90 -17.06
N VAL A 309 -4.72 -8.14 -15.76
CA VAL A 309 -3.75 -8.97 -15.04
C VAL A 309 -4.46 -10.12 -14.33
N TYR A 310 -3.74 -11.21 -14.11
CA TYR A 310 -4.25 -12.34 -13.36
C TYR A 310 -3.93 -12.20 -11.87
N ASP A 311 -4.98 -12.19 -11.07
CA ASP A 311 -4.89 -12.24 -9.61
C ASP A 311 -4.86 -13.71 -9.17
N LYS A 312 -3.67 -14.18 -8.83
CA LYS A 312 -3.44 -15.58 -8.45
C LYS A 312 -4.03 -15.94 -7.08
N TYR A 313 -4.34 -14.98 -6.25
CA TYR A 313 -4.88 -15.22 -4.91
C TYR A 313 -6.38 -15.45 -4.93
N ASN A 314 -7.08 -14.75 -5.82
CA ASN A 314 -8.53 -14.86 -6.00
C ASN A 314 -8.93 -15.62 -7.27
N ASP A 315 -7.96 -16.21 -7.99
CA ASP A 315 -8.17 -16.97 -9.26
C ASP A 315 -9.04 -16.23 -10.27
N GLN A 316 -8.77 -14.93 -10.48
CA GLN A 316 -9.57 -14.12 -11.39
C GLN A 316 -8.72 -13.12 -12.16
N PHE A 317 -9.25 -12.68 -13.31
CA PHE A 317 -8.66 -11.57 -14.05
C PHE A 317 -9.23 -10.25 -13.60
N VAL A 318 -8.35 -9.30 -13.23
CA VAL A 318 -8.71 -7.95 -12.81
C VAL A 318 -8.15 -6.93 -13.79
N PHE A 319 -8.80 -5.75 -13.83
CA PHE A 319 -8.30 -4.59 -14.58
C PHE A 319 -7.73 -3.57 -13.61
N ILE A 320 -6.46 -3.24 -13.78
CA ILE A 320 -5.72 -2.23 -13.01
C ILE A 320 -5.38 -1.03 -13.90
N PRO A 321 -5.32 0.21 -13.36
CA PRO A 321 -4.97 1.40 -14.14
C PRO A 321 -3.55 1.32 -14.70
N GLY A 322 -3.35 1.83 -15.90
CA GLY A 322 -2.04 1.87 -16.58
C GLY A 322 -1.02 2.77 -15.89
N ALA A 323 -1.48 3.71 -15.04
CA ALA A 323 -0.65 4.66 -14.31
C ALA A 323 0.49 3.98 -13.52
N SER A 324 0.19 2.85 -12.87
CA SER A 324 1.18 2.06 -12.13
C SER A 324 2.26 1.48 -13.03
N ALA A 325 1.88 1.00 -14.22
CA ALA A 325 2.84 0.47 -15.19
C ALA A 325 3.68 1.59 -15.84
N THR A 326 3.07 2.74 -16.11
CA THR A 326 3.77 3.94 -16.59
C THR A 326 4.81 4.40 -15.57
N ALA A 327 4.47 4.45 -14.28
CA ALA A 327 5.40 4.71 -13.19
C ALA A 327 6.53 3.67 -13.13
N GLY A 328 6.19 2.38 -13.27
CA GLY A 328 7.15 1.29 -13.32
C GLY A 328 8.13 1.39 -14.51
N CYS A 329 7.65 1.78 -15.69
CA CYS A 329 8.53 2.07 -16.84
C CYS A 329 9.49 3.24 -16.58
N CYS A 330 9.03 4.28 -15.86
CA CYS A 330 9.89 5.38 -15.43
C CYS A 330 10.96 4.88 -14.46
N ALA A 331 10.59 4.17 -13.40
CA ALA A 331 11.50 3.66 -12.39
C ALA A 331 12.53 2.67 -12.98
N ALA A 332 12.09 1.75 -13.85
CA ALA A 332 12.99 0.82 -14.54
C ALA A 332 13.97 1.55 -15.48
N THR A 333 13.52 2.65 -16.11
CA THR A 333 14.39 3.48 -16.94
C THR A 333 15.46 4.17 -16.12
N ASP A 334 15.13 4.64 -14.92
CA ASP A 334 16.10 5.27 -14.02
C ASP A 334 17.16 4.31 -13.56
N ALA A 335 16.72 3.13 -13.11
CA ALA A 335 17.63 2.11 -12.59
C ALA A 335 18.63 1.61 -13.65
N ASN A 336 18.18 1.47 -14.91
CA ASN A 336 19.01 0.84 -15.95
C ASN A 336 19.71 1.82 -16.90
N PHE A 337 19.17 3.04 -17.07
CA PHE A 337 19.67 3.99 -18.08
C PHE A 337 19.89 5.39 -17.53
N GLY A 338 18.93 5.91 -16.80
CA GLY A 338 18.90 7.26 -16.21
C GLY A 338 17.62 8.04 -16.56
N PRO A 339 17.23 9.02 -15.73
CA PRO A 339 15.95 9.73 -15.81
C PRO A 339 15.77 10.57 -17.09
N TRP A 340 16.86 10.89 -17.78
CA TRP A 340 16.83 11.62 -19.05
C TRP A 340 16.49 10.78 -20.29
N TYR A 341 16.37 9.47 -20.14
CA TYR A 341 15.88 8.63 -21.22
C TYR A 341 14.35 8.55 -21.22
N SER A 342 13.76 8.51 -22.43
CA SER A 342 12.32 8.28 -22.55
C SER A 342 11.94 6.90 -22.03
N PRO A 343 10.94 6.78 -21.12
CA PRO A 343 10.46 5.50 -20.61
C PRO A 343 9.62 4.73 -21.63
N ALA A 344 9.35 5.32 -22.79
CA ALA A 344 8.51 4.74 -23.82
C ALA A 344 9.29 3.92 -24.86
N GLY A 345 8.54 3.17 -25.64
CA GLY A 345 9.03 2.40 -26.77
C GLY A 345 9.54 0.99 -26.39
N GLN A 346 9.92 0.24 -27.42
CA GLN A 346 10.23 -1.18 -27.32
C GLN A 346 11.39 -1.53 -26.36
N LYS A 347 12.34 -0.60 -26.19
CA LYS A 347 13.50 -0.86 -25.32
C LYS A 347 13.25 -0.67 -23.82
N ARG A 348 12.34 0.22 -23.46
CA ARG A 348 12.15 0.66 -22.06
C ARG A 348 10.70 0.67 -21.60
N GLY A 349 9.75 0.81 -22.54
CA GLY A 349 8.32 0.85 -22.26
C GLY A 349 7.62 -0.49 -22.28
N ASN A 350 8.34 -1.62 -22.23
CA ASN A 350 7.75 -2.95 -22.20
C ASN A 350 7.13 -3.25 -20.83
N ILE A 351 5.85 -3.59 -20.82
CA ILE A 351 5.07 -3.85 -19.61
C ILE A 351 4.85 -5.37 -19.51
N LEU A 352 5.42 -5.96 -18.46
CA LEU A 352 5.38 -7.40 -18.23
C LEU A 352 4.17 -7.79 -17.35
N GLY A 353 3.77 -9.08 -17.41
CA GLY A 353 2.70 -9.62 -16.57
C GLY A 353 1.28 -9.23 -17.01
N VAL A 354 1.12 -8.60 -18.15
CA VAL A 354 -0.18 -8.18 -18.70
C VAL A 354 -0.70 -9.23 -19.69
N THR A 355 -1.90 -9.73 -19.46
CA THR A 355 -2.56 -10.70 -20.33
C THR A 355 -3.37 -10.04 -21.45
N GLY A 356 -3.74 -8.78 -21.29
CA GLY A 356 -4.49 -8.00 -22.28
C GLY A 356 -4.72 -6.57 -21.85
N LEU A 357 -5.33 -5.78 -22.71
CA LEU A 357 -5.75 -4.41 -22.47
C LEU A 357 -7.28 -4.34 -22.37
N ALA A 358 -7.82 -3.32 -21.72
CA ALA A 358 -9.26 -3.08 -21.69
C ALA A 358 -9.81 -2.80 -23.10
N TYR A 359 -9.04 -2.07 -23.91
CA TYR A 359 -9.33 -1.88 -25.34
C TYR A 359 -8.03 -1.68 -26.13
N THR A 360 -8.11 -1.84 -27.46
CA THR A 360 -6.98 -1.63 -28.36
C THR A 360 -7.29 -0.46 -29.29
N ALA A 361 -6.57 0.66 -29.12
CA ALA A 361 -6.73 1.85 -29.94
C ALA A 361 -6.13 1.68 -31.34
N SER A 362 -6.88 2.06 -32.39
CA SER A 362 -6.38 2.16 -33.76
C SER A 362 -5.32 3.25 -33.89
N LYS A 363 -4.59 3.27 -35.02
CA LYS A 363 -3.57 4.31 -35.26
C LYS A 363 -4.15 5.71 -35.17
N THR A 364 -5.28 5.98 -35.83
CA THR A 364 -5.95 7.28 -35.79
C THR A 364 -6.37 7.69 -34.39
N GLN A 365 -6.90 6.74 -33.63
CA GLN A 365 -7.29 6.97 -32.23
C GLN A 365 -6.07 7.29 -31.35
N ARG A 366 -4.97 6.56 -31.53
CA ARG A 366 -3.71 6.87 -30.82
C ARG A 366 -3.18 8.26 -31.14
N ASP A 367 -3.25 8.66 -32.42
CA ASP A 367 -2.82 9.98 -32.84
C ASP A 367 -3.69 11.07 -32.19
N SER A 368 -5.00 10.85 -32.04
CA SER A 368 -5.92 11.76 -31.35
C SER A 368 -5.60 11.88 -29.86
N LEU A 369 -5.39 10.76 -29.17
CA LEU A 369 -4.98 10.72 -27.77
C LEU A 369 -3.63 11.42 -27.55
N TYR A 370 -2.66 11.13 -28.41
CA TYR A 370 -1.31 11.69 -28.28
C TYR A 370 -1.27 13.21 -28.53
N LYS A 371 -2.19 13.76 -29.33
CA LYS A 371 -2.31 15.23 -29.52
C LYS A 371 -2.63 15.97 -28.23
N VAL A 372 -3.45 15.39 -27.37
CA VAL A 372 -3.88 16.01 -26.10
C VAL A 372 -2.99 15.63 -24.89
N GLY A 373 -1.85 14.97 -25.15
CA GLY A 373 -0.89 14.62 -24.10
C GLY A 373 -1.18 13.30 -23.38
N VAL A 374 -2.03 12.44 -23.96
CA VAL A 374 -2.27 11.09 -23.45
C VAL A 374 -1.31 10.11 -24.12
N ASN A 375 -0.60 9.32 -23.34
CA ASN A 375 0.38 8.35 -23.80
C ASN A 375 -0.28 7.00 -24.06
N PRO A 376 -0.38 6.52 -25.32
CA PRO A 376 -1.03 5.25 -25.57
C PRO A 376 -0.25 4.06 -25.01
N ILE A 377 -0.92 3.19 -24.30
CA ILE A 377 -0.45 1.83 -24.02
C ILE A 377 -1.02 0.93 -25.12
N VAL A 378 -0.17 0.22 -25.81
CA VAL A 378 -0.53 -0.59 -26.98
C VAL A 378 -0.04 -2.02 -26.83
N GLN A 379 -0.80 -2.95 -27.39
CA GLN A 379 -0.35 -4.35 -27.54
C GLN A 379 -0.05 -4.58 -29.01
N LEU A 380 1.23 -4.80 -29.31
CA LEU A 380 1.69 -5.03 -30.68
C LEU A 380 2.00 -6.51 -30.90
N PRO A 381 1.57 -7.10 -32.03
CA PRO A 381 1.85 -8.50 -32.34
C PRO A 381 3.37 -8.79 -32.29
N GLY A 382 3.76 -9.80 -31.53
CA GLY A 382 5.17 -10.20 -31.37
C GLY A 382 6.03 -9.27 -30.49
N GLN A 383 5.48 -8.18 -29.95
CA GLN A 383 6.23 -7.22 -29.13
C GLN A 383 5.67 -7.04 -27.71
N GLY A 384 4.50 -7.62 -27.44
CA GLY A 384 3.85 -7.50 -26.13
C GLY A 384 3.14 -6.16 -25.90
N THR A 385 2.93 -5.84 -24.63
CA THR A 385 2.29 -4.60 -24.20
C THR A 385 3.36 -3.53 -23.95
N ILE A 386 3.19 -2.36 -24.55
CA ILE A 386 4.21 -1.31 -24.58
C ILE A 386 3.58 0.06 -24.32
N LEU A 387 4.25 0.87 -23.46
CA LEU A 387 4.01 2.30 -23.37
C LEU A 387 4.54 2.97 -24.64
N PHE A 388 3.65 3.57 -25.43
CA PHE A 388 3.96 4.08 -26.78
C PHE A 388 3.82 5.62 -26.87
N GLY A 389 4.18 6.32 -25.81
CA GLY A 389 4.17 7.79 -25.75
C GLY A 389 5.01 8.29 -24.58
N ASP A 390 5.57 9.49 -24.72
CA ASP A 390 6.44 10.12 -23.73
C ASP A 390 6.11 11.60 -23.45
N LYS A 391 4.84 11.97 -23.61
CA LYS A 391 4.37 13.33 -23.34
C LYS A 391 3.95 13.53 -21.88
N THR A 392 4.18 14.74 -21.40
CA THR A 392 3.49 15.28 -20.23
C THR A 392 2.15 15.90 -20.63
N LYS A 393 1.30 16.23 -19.65
CA LYS A 393 0.01 16.92 -19.87
C LYS A 393 0.20 18.45 -20.00
N GLU A 394 1.35 18.89 -20.50
CA GLU A 394 1.60 20.31 -20.78
C GLU A 394 0.76 20.79 -21.95
N SER A 395 0.02 21.89 -21.77
CA SER A 395 -0.88 22.44 -22.79
C SER A 395 -0.15 23.30 -23.83
N ARG A 396 1.00 23.87 -23.43
CA ARG A 396 1.78 24.76 -24.28
C ARG A 396 3.04 24.06 -24.77
N PRO A 397 3.46 24.28 -26.02
CA PRO A 397 4.75 23.78 -26.49
C PRO A 397 5.88 24.33 -25.63
N SER A 398 6.55 23.47 -24.89
CA SER A 398 7.67 23.83 -24.03
C SER A 398 8.77 22.76 -24.07
N ALA A 399 9.89 23.02 -23.43
CA ALA A 399 10.93 22.00 -23.27
C ALA A 399 10.44 20.85 -22.37
N PHE A 400 9.48 21.12 -21.48
CA PHE A 400 8.92 20.18 -20.51
C PHE A 400 7.70 19.39 -21.03
N ASP A 401 7.40 19.45 -22.32
CA ASP A 401 6.33 18.67 -22.93
C ASP A 401 6.64 17.15 -23.02
N ARG A 402 7.83 16.75 -22.53
CA ARG A 402 8.32 15.37 -22.54
C ARG A 402 8.66 14.87 -21.14
N ILE A 403 8.30 13.61 -20.85
CA ILE A 403 8.55 12.94 -19.59
C ILE A 403 10.05 12.95 -19.27
N ASN A 404 10.89 12.57 -20.22
CA ASN A 404 12.32 12.48 -20.01
C ASN A 404 12.97 13.84 -19.69
N VAL A 405 12.47 14.94 -20.27
CA VAL A 405 13.01 16.27 -19.97
C VAL A 405 12.57 16.73 -18.59
N ARG A 406 11.27 16.55 -18.22
CA ARG A 406 10.83 16.90 -16.86
C ARG A 406 11.60 16.13 -15.80
N ARG A 407 11.79 14.83 -16.01
CA ARG A 407 12.50 13.97 -15.07
C ARG A 407 14.01 14.27 -15.02
N LEU A 408 14.63 14.63 -16.15
CA LEU A 408 15.99 15.14 -16.18
C LEU A 408 16.14 16.33 -15.23
N PHE A 409 15.25 17.33 -15.36
CA PHE A 409 15.33 18.53 -14.52
C PHE A 409 15.12 18.21 -13.04
N LEU A 410 14.15 17.35 -12.70
CA LEU A 410 13.94 16.92 -11.30
C LEU A 410 15.19 16.26 -10.72
N ALA A 411 15.89 15.41 -11.49
CA ALA A 411 17.12 14.78 -11.04
C ALA A 411 18.26 15.79 -10.86
N ILE A 412 18.39 16.76 -11.78
CA ILE A 412 19.39 17.83 -11.66
C ILE A 412 19.08 18.72 -10.45
N GLU A 413 17.85 19.19 -10.33
CA GLU A 413 17.38 20.06 -9.26
C GLU A 413 17.62 19.40 -7.89
N LYS A 414 17.27 18.12 -7.75
CA LYS A 414 17.50 17.35 -6.51
C LYS A 414 18.99 17.24 -6.17
N SER A 415 19.81 16.85 -7.15
CA SER A 415 21.25 16.66 -6.92
C SER A 415 21.94 17.97 -6.53
N ILE A 416 21.57 19.08 -7.20
CA ILE A 416 22.16 20.40 -6.92
C ILE A 416 21.64 20.97 -5.60
N SER A 417 20.36 20.79 -5.28
CA SER A 417 19.79 21.25 -4.00
C SER A 417 20.44 20.59 -2.80
N LEU A 418 20.75 19.29 -2.90
CA LEU A 418 21.50 18.59 -1.86
C LEU A 418 22.91 19.17 -1.69
N ALA A 419 23.61 19.44 -2.79
CA ALA A 419 24.93 20.06 -2.75
C ALA A 419 24.88 21.51 -2.23
N ALA A 420 23.84 22.27 -2.61
CA ALA A 420 23.65 23.65 -2.19
C ALA A 420 23.43 23.82 -0.68
N ARG A 421 22.87 22.80 -0.01
CA ARG A 421 22.70 22.84 1.47
C ARG A 421 24.02 23.02 2.22
N ASN A 422 25.14 22.61 1.66
CA ASN A 422 26.46 22.76 2.28
C ASN A 422 26.97 24.21 2.27
N PHE A 423 26.37 25.07 1.45
CA PHE A 423 26.73 26.50 1.35
C PHE A 423 25.81 27.40 2.18
N LEU A 424 24.83 26.84 2.87
CA LEU A 424 24.02 27.61 3.80
C LEU A 424 24.88 28.14 4.96
N PHE A 425 24.74 29.43 5.25
CA PHE A 425 25.49 30.15 6.28
C PHE A 425 26.95 30.47 5.94
N GLU A 426 27.44 30.14 4.72
CA GLU A 426 28.74 30.57 4.23
C GLU A 426 28.68 32.01 3.68
N PHE A 427 29.83 32.65 3.53
CA PHE A 427 29.91 34.01 3.00
C PHE A 427 29.65 34.02 1.49
N ASN A 428 28.88 35.00 0.98
CA ASN A 428 28.69 35.19 -0.46
C ASN A 428 29.88 35.99 -1.06
N ASP A 429 31.03 35.35 -1.23
CA ASP A 429 32.23 35.89 -1.87
C ASP A 429 32.56 35.13 -3.16
N GLU A 430 33.58 35.59 -3.85
CA GLU A 430 34.04 34.97 -5.11
C GLU A 430 34.51 33.51 -4.90
N PHE A 431 35.12 33.23 -3.75
CA PHE A 431 35.63 31.89 -3.39
C PHE A 431 34.45 30.91 -3.27
N THR A 432 33.44 31.22 -2.45
CA THR A 432 32.27 30.38 -2.24
C THR A 432 31.47 30.16 -3.54
N ARG A 433 31.33 31.21 -4.36
CA ARG A 433 30.67 31.09 -5.67
C ARG A 433 31.43 30.16 -6.61
N SER A 434 32.78 30.26 -6.63
CA SER A 434 33.63 29.40 -7.43
C SER A 434 33.62 27.94 -6.97
N GLU A 435 33.57 27.73 -5.66
CA GLU A 435 33.43 26.40 -5.05
C GLU A 435 32.10 25.76 -5.40
N PHE A 436 30.98 26.51 -5.30
CA PHE A 436 29.68 26.05 -5.74
C PHE A 436 29.68 25.59 -7.20
N VAL A 437 30.22 26.41 -8.12
CA VAL A 437 30.37 26.05 -9.54
C VAL A 437 31.21 24.79 -9.69
N GLY A 438 32.28 24.66 -8.92
CA GLY A 438 33.18 23.49 -8.90
C GLY A 438 32.49 22.19 -8.49
N ILE A 439 31.44 22.24 -7.68
CA ILE A 439 30.64 21.07 -7.29
C ILE A 439 29.55 20.77 -8.34
N VAL A 440 28.90 21.79 -8.89
CA VAL A 440 27.78 21.62 -9.83
C VAL A 440 28.25 21.18 -11.22
N GLU A 441 29.39 21.72 -11.69
CA GLU A 441 29.89 21.44 -13.03
C GLU A 441 30.17 19.94 -13.30
N PRO A 442 30.82 19.18 -12.43
CA PRO A 442 31.02 17.74 -12.62
C PRO A 442 29.71 16.96 -12.80
N VAL A 443 28.66 17.31 -12.04
CA VAL A 443 27.33 16.67 -12.15
C VAL A 443 26.74 16.89 -13.55
N LEU A 444 26.75 18.12 -14.04
CA LEU A 444 26.25 18.43 -15.38
C LEU A 444 27.11 17.81 -16.48
N ARG A 445 28.42 17.76 -16.29
CA ARG A 445 29.37 17.13 -17.23
C ARG A 445 29.14 15.61 -17.31
N GLU A 446 28.86 14.94 -16.20
CA GLU A 446 28.51 13.52 -16.19
C GLU A 446 27.22 13.27 -16.98
N ILE A 447 26.17 14.05 -16.72
CA ILE A 447 24.89 13.94 -17.43
C ILE A 447 25.08 14.21 -18.94
N GLN A 448 25.96 15.16 -19.30
CA GLN A 448 26.31 15.43 -20.70
C GLN A 448 27.03 14.22 -21.33
N ALA A 449 28.01 13.64 -20.66
CA ALA A 449 28.73 12.45 -21.12
C ALA A 449 27.77 11.27 -21.34
N ARG A 450 26.76 11.13 -20.48
CA ARG A 450 25.70 10.12 -20.58
C ARG A 450 24.55 10.51 -21.54
N ARG A 451 24.72 11.57 -22.34
CA ARG A 451 23.78 12.03 -23.39
C ARG A 451 22.45 12.57 -22.86
N GLY A 452 22.36 12.99 -21.59
CA GLY A 452 21.16 13.60 -21.04
C GLY A 452 20.96 15.04 -21.49
N ILE A 453 22.05 15.78 -21.61
CA ILE A 453 22.08 17.17 -22.07
C ILE A 453 23.07 17.34 -23.22
N THR A 454 22.77 18.29 -24.08
CA THR A 454 23.65 18.63 -25.22
C THR A 454 24.62 19.74 -24.87
N ASN A 455 24.22 20.69 -24.04
CA ASN A 455 25.04 21.79 -23.55
C ASN A 455 24.48 22.32 -22.24
N TYR A 456 25.35 22.97 -21.45
CA TYR A 456 24.97 23.67 -20.22
C TYR A 456 25.81 24.92 -20.04
N TYR A 457 25.32 25.86 -19.23
CA TYR A 457 26.03 27.03 -18.78
C TYR A 457 25.65 27.35 -17.34
N ILE A 458 26.62 27.62 -16.49
CA ILE A 458 26.42 27.98 -15.09
C ILE A 458 26.87 29.42 -14.92
N GLN A 459 25.99 30.25 -14.40
CA GLN A 459 26.27 31.64 -14.06
C GLN A 459 26.12 31.80 -12.54
N CYS A 460 27.22 32.01 -11.85
CA CYS A 460 27.29 32.28 -10.42
C CYS A 460 28.47 33.23 -10.18
N ASP A 461 28.30 34.46 -10.63
CA ASP A 461 29.33 35.51 -10.61
C ASP A 461 28.74 36.84 -10.10
N GLU A 462 29.49 37.92 -10.20
CA GLU A 462 29.05 39.25 -9.76
C GLU A 462 27.86 39.81 -10.56
N SER A 463 27.62 39.30 -11.78
CA SER A 463 26.52 39.77 -12.62
C SER A 463 25.15 39.38 -12.11
N ASN A 464 25.04 38.21 -11.46
CA ASN A 464 23.79 37.76 -10.82
C ASN A 464 23.84 37.86 -9.27
N ASN A 465 25.01 38.03 -8.66
CA ASN A 465 25.20 38.32 -7.23
C ASN A 465 25.69 39.76 -7.03
N THR A 466 24.79 40.70 -7.33
CA THR A 466 25.06 42.13 -7.12
C THR A 466 25.14 42.46 -5.63
N PRO A 467 25.74 43.63 -5.24
CA PRO A 467 25.78 44.03 -3.82
C PRO A 467 24.40 44.02 -3.16
N ALA A 468 23.34 44.34 -3.87
CA ALA A 468 21.98 44.30 -3.35
C ALA A 468 21.48 42.87 -3.08
N VAL A 469 21.98 41.86 -3.79
CA VAL A 469 21.69 40.43 -3.53
C VAL A 469 22.48 39.96 -2.30
N VAL A 470 23.74 40.36 -2.21
CA VAL A 470 24.62 40.04 -1.07
C VAL A 470 24.07 40.68 0.21
N ASP A 471 23.61 41.92 0.15
CA ASP A 471 22.99 42.63 1.28
C ASP A 471 21.68 41.96 1.77
N ARG A 472 21.01 41.16 0.93
CA ARG A 472 19.86 40.35 1.33
C ARG A 472 20.21 38.95 1.85
N ASN A 473 21.50 38.65 1.99
CA ASN A 473 22.04 37.35 2.38
C ASN A 473 21.61 36.22 1.39
N GLU A 474 21.52 36.52 0.10
CA GLU A 474 21.15 35.58 -0.95
C GLU A 474 22.34 35.23 -1.84
N LEU A 475 22.45 33.97 -2.27
CA LEU A 475 23.33 33.54 -3.34
C LEU A 475 22.45 33.07 -4.50
N ILE A 476 22.68 33.64 -5.68
CA ILE A 476 21.94 33.31 -6.91
C ILE A 476 22.86 32.60 -7.89
N ALA A 477 22.50 31.36 -8.24
CA ALA A 477 23.12 30.60 -9.31
C ALA A 477 22.09 30.30 -10.40
N SER A 478 22.40 30.70 -11.65
CA SER A 478 21.54 30.44 -12.81
C SER A 478 22.15 29.32 -13.64
N ILE A 479 21.43 28.21 -13.78
CA ILE A 479 21.89 27.02 -14.47
C ILE A 479 21.04 26.84 -15.73
N PHE A 480 21.68 27.03 -16.90
CA PHE A 480 21.04 26.89 -18.20
C PHE A 480 21.38 25.53 -18.78
N VAL A 481 20.34 24.72 -19.07
CA VAL A 481 20.51 23.36 -19.57
C VAL A 481 19.78 23.21 -20.91
N LYS A 482 20.46 22.65 -21.90
CA LYS A 482 19.89 22.28 -23.19
C LYS A 482 19.69 20.75 -23.22
N PRO A 483 18.45 20.26 -23.00
CA PRO A 483 18.20 18.82 -22.92
C PRO A 483 18.33 18.14 -24.29
N ALA A 484 18.67 16.85 -24.27
CA ALA A 484 18.59 16.00 -25.44
C ALA A 484 17.12 15.65 -25.73
N ARG A 485 16.70 15.68 -27.00
CA ARG A 485 15.33 15.37 -27.42
C ARG A 485 15.19 13.93 -27.90
N SER A 486 14.10 13.28 -27.52
CA SER A 486 13.71 11.97 -28.04
C SER A 486 13.20 12.07 -29.49
N ILE A 487 13.39 10.98 -30.25
CA ILE A 487 12.86 10.87 -31.62
C ILE A 487 11.45 10.27 -31.53
N ASN A 488 10.45 11.02 -32.00
CA ASN A 488 9.07 10.58 -32.01
C ASN A 488 8.55 10.18 -33.39
N PHE A 489 9.16 10.71 -34.46
CA PHE A 489 8.77 10.43 -35.83
C PHE A 489 9.99 10.06 -36.65
N ILE A 490 9.87 8.94 -37.39
CA ILE A 490 10.90 8.47 -38.33
C ILE A 490 10.24 8.46 -39.71
N THR A 491 10.75 9.31 -40.63
CA THR A 491 10.34 9.30 -42.03
C THR A 491 11.35 8.47 -42.81
N LEU A 492 10.90 7.42 -43.46
CA LEU A 492 11.71 6.57 -44.32
C LEU A 492 11.32 6.83 -45.79
N ASN A 493 12.26 7.32 -46.57
CA ASN A 493 12.08 7.53 -47.99
C ASN A 493 12.72 6.38 -48.78
N PHE A 494 11.89 5.56 -49.39
CA PHE A 494 12.33 4.48 -50.28
C PHE A 494 12.25 4.96 -51.72
N VAL A 495 13.38 5.00 -52.43
CA VAL A 495 13.45 5.37 -53.84
C VAL A 495 13.84 4.15 -54.64
N ALA A 496 12.92 3.66 -55.48
CA ALA A 496 13.23 2.63 -56.43
C ALA A 496 14.00 3.19 -57.64
N VAL A 497 15.17 2.69 -57.89
CA VAL A 497 16.05 3.15 -58.99
C VAL A 497 16.14 2.06 -60.05
N ARG A 498 16.06 2.45 -61.31
CA ARG A 498 16.26 1.51 -62.44
C ARG A 498 17.69 0.99 -62.42
N SER A 499 17.88 -0.27 -62.83
CA SER A 499 19.16 -0.95 -62.76
C SER A 499 20.33 -0.27 -63.50
N ALA A 500 20.04 0.63 -64.44
CA ALA A 500 21.04 1.39 -65.18
C ALA A 500 21.53 2.65 -64.45
N PHE A 501 21.00 3.01 -63.27
CA PHE A 501 21.38 4.22 -62.53
C PHE A 501 22.46 3.95 -61.46
N SER A 502 23.56 4.67 -61.50
CA SER A 502 24.60 4.59 -60.48
C SER A 502 24.12 5.30 -59.19
N LEU A 503 24.01 4.55 -58.09
CA LEU A 503 23.61 5.06 -56.75
C LEU A 503 24.46 6.24 -56.27
N LYS A 504 25.75 6.33 -56.68
CA LYS A 504 26.65 7.44 -56.36
C LYS A 504 26.19 8.79 -56.97
N LYS A 505 25.50 8.79 -58.14
CA LYS A 505 24.97 10.01 -58.77
C LYS A 505 23.75 10.55 -58.06
N LEU A 506 22.94 9.71 -57.40
CA LEU A 506 21.79 10.11 -56.61
C LEU A 506 22.18 10.81 -55.31
N LEU A 507 23.23 10.33 -54.64
CA LEU A 507 23.78 10.94 -53.42
C LEU A 507 24.35 12.36 -53.70
N GLY A 508 24.94 12.60 -54.89
CA GLY A 508 25.45 13.91 -55.31
C GLY A 508 24.36 14.94 -55.61
N LEU A 509 23.15 14.52 -55.97
CA LEU A 509 21.99 15.39 -56.19
C LEU A 509 21.22 15.75 -54.92
N TYR A 510 21.32 14.90 -53.88
CA TYR A 510 20.65 15.15 -52.60
C TYR A 510 21.43 16.14 -51.73
N ASN A 511 22.75 16.25 -51.85
CA ASN A 511 23.58 17.19 -51.11
C ASN A 511 23.61 18.63 -51.72
N ARG A 512 22.83 18.88 -52.77
CA ARG A 512 22.72 20.21 -53.44
C ARG A 512 21.37 20.89 -53.28
N ARG A 513 20.52 20.46 -52.35
CA ARG A 513 19.28 21.15 -52.00
C ARG A 513 19.27 21.57 -50.55
#